data_f41e8f0a714af36191af89146e332f7f
#
_entry.id   f41e8f0a714af36191af89146e332f7f
#
_cell.length_a   1.000
_cell.length_b   1.000
_cell.length_c   1.000
_cell.angle_alpha   90.00
_cell.angle_beta   90.00
_cell.angle_gamma   90.00
#
_symmetry.space_group_name_H-M   'P 1'
#
loop_
_entity.id
_entity.type
_entity.pdbx_description
1 polymer ?
#
loop_
_entity_poly.entity_id
_entity_poly.type
_entity_poly.pdbx_seq_one_letter_code
_entity_poly.pdbx_strand_id
1 'polypeptide(L)'
;MSRSHASRRPLVVIVDDEVDITTFLRLALEENGFRVMTFTDADVVMTSLRQTEPDLICLDLLMPRHTGLSLYAEIVRDPRLSTCPVLIMSGLAVRTDYPDMLQRAGGLRPPAGLIDKPIDIDAFLKKVNAVLGRIVGEAP
;
A
#
# COMPACT_ATOMS: atom_id res chain seq x y z
N MET A 1 18.25 -15.73 -7.49
CA MET A 1 19.20 -14.65 -7.64
C MET A 1 18.64 -13.36 -7.04
N SER A 2 19.40 -12.73 -6.24
CA SER A 2 18.98 -11.47 -5.71
C SER A 2 19.13 -10.35 -6.75
N ARG A 3 18.19 -9.45 -6.74
CA ARG A 3 18.24 -8.30 -7.62
C ARG A 3 19.21 -7.27 -7.08
N SER A 4 19.78 -6.49 -7.95
CA SER A 4 20.57 -5.35 -7.50
C SER A 4 19.62 -4.23 -7.09
N HIS A 5 19.55 -3.94 -5.81
CA HIS A 5 18.69 -2.88 -5.33
C HIS A 5 19.13 -1.50 -5.81
N ALA A 6 20.42 -1.35 -6.08
CA ALA A 6 20.96 -0.07 -6.54
C ALA A 6 20.46 0.33 -7.92
N SER A 7 20.16 -0.64 -8.78
CA SER A 7 19.72 -0.38 -10.15
C SER A 7 18.23 -0.56 -10.35
N ARG A 8 17.49 -0.85 -9.29
CA ARG A 8 16.09 -1.20 -9.40
C ARG A 8 15.22 -0.22 -8.62
N ARG A 9 14.24 0.35 -9.34
CA ARG A 9 13.28 1.22 -8.69
C ARG A 9 12.30 0.41 -7.87
N PRO A 10 11.96 0.88 -6.66
CA PRO A 10 10.96 0.17 -5.85
C PRO A 10 9.60 0.12 -6.54
N LEU A 11 8.91 -0.99 -6.33
CA LEU A 11 7.56 -1.17 -6.85
C LEU A 11 6.56 -0.89 -5.75
N VAL A 12 5.67 0.08 -6.00
CA VAL A 12 4.58 0.43 -5.10
C VAL A 12 3.27 0.00 -5.74
N VAL A 13 2.47 -0.74 -4.99
CA VAL A 13 1.14 -1.16 -5.44
C VAL A 13 0.11 -0.30 -4.73
N ILE A 14 -0.82 0.28 -5.51
CA ILE A 14 -1.92 1.10 -4.98
C ILE A 14 -3.22 0.36 -5.20
N VAL A 15 -3.99 0.15 -4.15
CA VAL A 15 -5.30 -0.49 -4.22
C VAL A 15 -6.34 0.46 -3.67
N ASP A 16 -7.19 1.00 -4.53
CA ASP A 16 -8.24 1.95 -4.17
C ASP A 16 -9.28 1.93 -5.28
N ASP A 17 -10.56 1.87 -4.93
CA ASP A 17 -11.63 1.80 -5.93
C ASP A 17 -11.85 3.12 -6.68
N GLU A 18 -11.28 4.22 -6.20
CA GLU A 18 -11.39 5.51 -6.85
C GLU A 18 -10.29 5.71 -7.88
N VAL A 19 -10.66 5.67 -9.15
CA VAL A 19 -9.69 5.79 -10.26
C VAL A 19 -8.90 7.09 -10.18
N ASP A 20 -9.54 8.18 -9.81
CA ASP A 20 -8.86 9.47 -9.73
C ASP A 20 -7.74 9.45 -8.67
N ILE A 21 -7.99 8.79 -7.55
CA ILE A 21 -6.97 8.66 -6.50
C ILE A 21 -5.81 7.80 -6.97
N THR A 22 -6.10 6.64 -7.56
CA THR A 22 -5.02 5.76 -8.04
C THR A 22 -4.18 6.45 -9.11
N THR A 23 -4.81 7.18 -10.01
CA THR A 23 -4.10 7.91 -11.07
C THR A 23 -3.22 9.01 -10.48
N PHE A 24 -3.77 9.78 -9.55
CA PHE A 24 -3.04 10.86 -8.90
C PHE A 24 -1.81 10.34 -8.17
N LEU A 25 -1.98 9.29 -7.38
CA LEU A 25 -0.88 8.72 -6.62
C LEU A 25 0.16 8.07 -7.53
N ARG A 26 -0.29 7.38 -8.58
CA ARG A 26 0.62 6.77 -9.55
C ARG A 26 1.51 7.81 -10.19
N LEU A 27 0.93 8.90 -10.68
CA LEU A 27 1.71 9.96 -11.34
C LEU A 27 2.73 10.56 -10.38
N ALA A 28 2.32 10.84 -9.15
CA ALA A 28 3.22 11.42 -8.17
C ALA A 28 4.39 10.48 -7.85
N LEU A 29 4.10 9.19 -7.69
CA LEU A 29 5.13 8.21 -7.39
C LEU A 29 6.08 8.02 -8.57
N GLU A 30 5.54 7.94 -9.78
CA GLU A 30 6.38 7.77 -10.97
C GLU A 30 7.33 8.95 -11.15
N GLU A 31 6.86 10.16 -10.88
CA GLU A 31 7.70 11.36 -10.93
C GLU A 31 8.83 11.32 -9.89
N ASN A 32 8.67 10.52 -8.84
CA ASN A 32 9.65 10.40 -7.77
C ASN A 32 10.45 9.11 -7.85
N GLY A 33 10.45 8.46 -9.00
CA GLY A 33 11.35 7.35 -9.27
C GLY A 33 10.83 5.98 -8.86
N PHE A 34 9.53 5.84 -8.62
CA PHE A 34 8.93 4.56 -8.27
C PHE A 34 8.31 3.90 -9.51
N ARG A 35 8.31 2.57 -9.51
CA ARG A 35 7.43 1.81 -10.40
C ARG A 35 6.10 1.64 -9.67
N VAL A 36 5.00 1.68 -10.40
CA VAL A 36 3.68 1.65 -9.76
C VAL A 36 2.75 0.70 -10.50
N MET A 37 2.00 -0.08 -9.73
CA MET A 37 0.85 -0.84 -10.24
C MET A 37 -0.37 -0.39 -9.47
N THR A 38 -1.48 -0.21 -10.16
CA THR A 38 -2.73 0.24 -9.53
C THR A 38 -3.83 -0.78 -9.77
N PHE A 39 -4.67 -0.95 -8.76
CA PHE A 39 -5.82 -1.83 -8.83
C PHE A 39 -7.02 -1.11 -8.24
N THR A 40 -8.13 -1.15 -8.96
CA THR A 40 -9.40 -0.57 -8.49
C THR A 40 -10.40 -1.65 -8.11
N ASP A 41 -10.06 -2.91 -8.28
CA ASP A 41 -10.90 -4.06 -7.96
C ASP A 41 -10.11 -5.03 -7.08
N ALA A 42 -10.62 -5.27 -5.89
CA ALA A 42 -9.96 -6.15 -4.93
C ALA A 42 -9.88 -7.60 -5.41
N ASP A 43 -10.79 -8.03 -6.28
CA ASP A 43 -10.87 -9.42 -6.72
C ASP A 43 -9.63 -9.87 -7.48
N VAL A 44 -8.94 -8.95 -8.16
CA VAL A 44 -7.79 -9.31 -9.00
C VAL A 44 -6.45 -9.07 -8.31
N VAL A 45 -6.47 -8.45 -7.13
CA VAL A 45 -5.23 -8.00 -6.48
C VAL A 45 -4.33 -9.17 -6.11
N MET A 46 -4.87 -10.17 -5.40
CA MET A 46 -4.04 -11.26 -4.90
C MET A 46 -3.40 -12.08 -6.01
N THR A 47 -4.15 -12.34 -7.09
CA THR A 47 -3.59 -13.05 -8.23
C THR A 47 -2.39 -12.30 -8.81
N SER A 48 -2.53 -10.98 -8.94
CA SER A 48 -1.47 -10.14 -9.48
C SER A 48 -0.28 -10.04 -8.51
N LEU A 49 -0.55 -9.91 -7.22
CA LEU A 49 0.51 -9.79 -6.22
C LEU A 49 1.36 -11.06 -6.11
N ARG A 50 0.76 -12.21 -6.37
CA ARG A 50 1.51 -13.47 -6.34
C ARG A 50 2.51 -13.59 -7.47
N GLN A 51 2.35 -12.79 -8.52
CA GLN A 51 3.22 -12.78 -9.68
C GLN A 51 4.21 -11.61 -9.68
N THR A 52 4.21 -10.82 -8.62
CA THR A 52 5.07 -9.65 -8.51
C THR A 52 5.78 -9.66 -7.16
N GLU A 53 6.76 -8.78 -7.03
CA GLU A 53 7.46 -8.61 -5.77
C GLU A 53 7.35 -7.13 -5.36
N PRO A 54 6.21 -6.74 -4.78
CA PRO A 54 6.04 -5.34 -4.38
C PRO A 54 6.94 -5.00 -3.21
N ASP A 55 7.42 -3.77 -3.20
CA ASP A 55 8.21 -3.25 -2.09
C ASP A 55 7.31 -2.56 -1.07
N LEU A 56 6.12 -2.14 -1.48
CA LEU A 56 5.15 -1.47 -0.63
C LEU A 56 3.77 -1.64 -1.23
N ILE A 57 2.78 -1.84 -0.39
CA ILE A 57 1.37 -1.87 -0.81
C ILE A 57 0.64 -0.77 -0.06
N CYS A 58 -0.07 0.09 -0.81
CA CYS A 58 -0.95 1.11 -0.23
C CYS A 58 -2.38 0.66 -0.47
N LEU A 59 -3.13 0.46 0.59
CA LEU A 59 -4.43 -0.20 0.55
C LEU A 59 -5.52 0.65 1.19
N ASP A 60 -6.59 0.93 0.44
CA ASP A 60 -7.80 1.54 0.97
C ASP A 60 -8.62 0.47 1.69
N LEU A 61 -8.98 0.71 2.94
CA LEU A 61 -9.79 -0.24 3.70
C LEU A 61 -11.27 -0.17 3.39
N LEU A 62 -11.74 0.91 2.78
CA LEU A 62 -13.16 1.09 2.46
C LEU A 62 -13.39 1.00 0.96
N MET A 63 -13.62 -0.21 0.47
CA MET A 63 -13.98 -0.44 -0.92
C MET A 63 -15.32 -1.15 -1.00
N PRO A 64 -16.16 -0.82 -2.01
CA PRO A 64 -17.43 -1.52 -2.19
C PRO A 64 -17.22 -3.02 -2.38
N ARG A 65 -18.17 -3.82 -1.93
CA ARG A 65 -18.23 -5.29 -2.06
C ARG A 65 -17.19 -6.05 -1.27
N HIS A 66 -16.07 -5.42 -0.95
CA HIS A 66 -15.03 -6.04 -0.15
C HIS A 66 -14.67 -5.11 0.97
N THR A 67 -14.48 -5.65 2.15
CA THR A 67 -13.82 -4.87 3.17
C THR A 67 -12.34 -4.94 2.84
N GLY A 68 -11.68 -3.80 2.82
CA GLY A 68 -10.22 -3.79 2.66
C GLY A 68 -9.54 -4.62 3.73
N LEU A 69 -10.22 -4.84 4.86
CA LEU A 69 -9.71 -5.70 5.91
C LEU A 69 -9.55 -7.14 5.46
N SER A 70 -10.49 -7.68 4.66
CA SER A 70 -10.36 -9.03 4.10
C SER A 70 -9.11 -9.12 3.23
N LEU A 71 -8.90 -8.14 2.37
CA LEU A 71 -7.74 -8.11 1.51
C LEU A 71 -6.45 -7.93 2.32
N TYR A 72 -6.49 -7.07 3.33
CA TYR A 72 -5.35 -6.89 4.22
C TYR A 72 -4.98 -8.21 4.90
N ALA A 73 -5.97 -8.95 5.38
CA ALA A 73 -5.74 -10.25 6.01
C ALA A 73 -5.09 -11.24 5.04
N GLU A 74 -5.57 -11.29 3.81
CA GLU A 74 -4.97 -12.16 2.80
C GLU A 74 -3.51 -11.79 2.52
N ILE A 75 -3.23 -10.50 2.41
CA ILE A 75 -1.87 -10.02 2.15
C ILE A 75 -0.92 -10.41 3.28
N VAL A 76 -1.28 -10.10 4.51
CA VAL A 76 -0.36 -10.30 5.63
C VAL A 76 -0.22 -11.78 6.02
N ARG A 77 -1.16 -12.63 5.62
CA ARG A 77 -1.08 -14.06 5.85
C ARG A 77 -0.39 -14.82 4.73
N ASP A 78 -0.20 -14.19 3.58
CA ASP A 78 0.46 -14.84 2.46
C ASP A 78 1.97 -14.89 2.75
N PRO A 79 2.59 -16.09 2.76
CA PRO A 79 4.02 -16.20 3.08
C PRO A 79 4.92 -15.38 2.16
N ARG A 80 4.51 -15.15 0.92
CA ARG A 80 5.30 -14.39 -0.04
C ARG A 80 5.23 -12.89 0.20
N LEU A 81 4.19 -12.44 0.91
CA LEU A 81 3.94 -11.02 1.14
C LEU A 81 4.07 -10.65 2.62
N SER A 82 4.41 -11.62 3.46
CA SER A 82 4.40 -11.41 4.91
C SER A 82 5.37 -10.35 5.39
N THR A 83 6.41 -10.06 4.63
CA THR A 83 7.40 -9.03 4.98
C THR A 83 7.18 -7.73 4.21
N CYS A 84 6.23 -7.70 3.28
CA CYS A 84 5.96 -6.48 2.52
C CYS A 84 5.21 -5.49 3.39
N PRO A 85 5.71 -4.27 3.56
CA PRO A 85 4.99 -3.28 4.35
C PRO A 85 3.71 -2.84 3.64
N VAL A 86 2.69 -2.54 4.44
CA VAL A 86 1.39 -2.09 3.95
C VAL A 86 1.05 -0.76 4.61
N LEU A 87 0.78 0.26 3.80
CA LEU A 87 0.23 1.52 4.28
C LEU A 87 -1.27 1.50 4.05
N ILE A 88 -2.03 1.86 5.08
CA ILE A 88 -3.48 1.93 5.00
C ILE A 88 -3.89 3.36 4.65
N MET A 89 -4.72 3.50 3.63
CA MET A 89 -5.31 4.77 3.26
C MET A 89 -6.74 4.79 3.83
N SER A 90 -7.07 5.80 4.60
CA SER A 90 -8.33 5.75 5.35
C SER A 90 -8.90 7.11 5.64
N GLY A 91 -10.24 7.16 5.71
CA GLY A 91 -10.93 8.28 6.32
C GLY A 91 -10.92 8.16 7.84
N LEU A 92 -11.47 9.17 8.49
CA LEU A 92 -11.42 9.28 9.95
C LEU A 92 -12.04 8.07 10.67
N ALA A 93 -13.17 7.57 10.16
CA ALA A 93 -13.86 6.46 10.81
C ALA A 93 -13.00 5.20 10.86
N VAL A 94 -12.29 4.91 9.76
CA VAL A 94 -11.41 3.74 9.73
C VAL A 94 -10.23 3.92 10.67
N ARG A 95 -9.66 5.13 10.73
CA ARG A 95 -8.54 5.41 11.65
C ARG A 95 -8.90 5.13 13.09
N THR A 96 -10.13 5.43 13.47
CA THR A 96 -10.58 5.24 14.84
C THR A 96 -10.75 3.76 15.17
N ASP A 97 -11.25 2.97 14.22
CA ASP A 97 -11.68 1.60 14.47
C ASP A 97 -10.65 0.54 14.08
N TYR A 98 -9.59 0.89 13.35
CA TYR A 98 -8.74 -0.14 12.78
C TYR A 98 -8.02 -1.02 13.81
N PRO A 99 -7.62 -0.54 15.01
CA PRO A 99 -7.01 -1.44 15.97
C PRO A 99 -7.95 -2.56 16.41
N ASP A 100 -9.23 -2.23 16.61
CA ASP A 100 -10.24 -3.23 16.96
C ASP A 100 -10.48 -4.19 15.79
N MET A 101 -10.49 -3.67 14.58
CA MET A 101 -10.67 -4.48 13.38
C MET A 101 -9.56 -5.53 13.25
N LEU A 102 -8.31 -5.13 13.48
CA LEU A 102 -7.18 -6.05 13.43
C LEU A 102 -7.29 -7.13 14.50
N GLN A 103 -7.72 -6.74 15.70
CA GLN A 103 -7.86 -7.68 16.81
C GLN A 103 -8.96 -8.70 16.52
N ARG A 104 -10.10 -8.26 16.01
CA ARG A 104 -11.20 -9.16 15.67
C ARG A 104 -10.85 -10.12 14.56
N ALA A 105 -9.95 -9.72 13.67
CA ALA A 105 -9.51 -10.54 12.54
C ALA A 105 -8.43 -11.56 12.94
N GLY A 106 -8.19 -11.76 14.25
CA GLY A 106 -7.23 -12.74 14.71
C GLY A 106 -5.87 -12.19 15.05
N GLY A 107 -5.80 -10.89 15.35
CA GLY A 107 -4.53 -10.28 15.75
C GLY A 107 -3.55 -10.14 14.60
N LEU A 108 -4.00 -9.67 13.45
CA LEU A 108 -3.14 -9.45 12.30
C LEU A 108 -2.02 -8.48 12.64
N ARG A 109 -0.86 -8.63 12.00
CA ARG A 109 0.21 -7.67 12.18
C ARG A 109 -0.27 -6.28 11.77
N PRO A 110 0.16 -5.22 12.48
CA PRO A 110 -0.30 -3.88 12.17
C PRO A 110 0.30 -3.39 10.85
N PRO A 111 -0.36 -2.43 10.18
CA PRO A 111 0.21 -1.81 9.00
C PRO A 111 1.46 -1.00 9.36
N ALA A 112 2.27 -0.69 8.34
CA ALA A 112 3.46 0.13 8.52
C ALA A 112 3.11 1.59 8.80
N GLY A 113 1.90 2.01 8.47
CA GLY A 113 1.43 3.36 8.76
C GLY A 113 0.06 3.62 8.18
N LEU A 114 -0.47 4.78 8.48
CA LEU A 114 -1.78 5.23 8.01
C LEU A 114 -1.61 6.51 7.18
N ILE A 115 -2.38 6.61 6.13
CA ILE A 115 -2.46 7.79 5.28
C ILE A 115 -3.89 8.32 5.37
N ASP A 116 -4.03 9.57 5.75
CA ASP A 116 -5.35 10.19 5.88
C ASP A 116 -5.90 10.59 4.52
N LYS A 117 -7.19 10.40 4.35
CA LYS A 117 -7.93 10.96 3.22
C LYS A 117 -8.67 12.21 3.68
N PRO A 118 -8.67 13.28 2.91
CA PRO A 118 -8.06 13.46 1.58
C PRO A 118 -6.54 13.45 1.66
N ILE A 119 -5.91 12.89 0.63
CA ILE A 119 -4.47 12.66 0.66
C ILE A 119 -3.68 13.92 0.31
N ASP A 120 -2.79 14.31 1.22
CA ASP A 120 -1.79 15.33 0.98
C ASP A 120 -0.60 14.65 0.33
N ILE A 121 -0.25 15.06 -0.89
CA ILE A 121 0.76 14.35 -1.66
C ILE A 121 2.15 14.42 -1.00
N ASP A 122 2.51 15.55 -0.42
CA ASP A 122 3.82 15.67 0.23
C ASP A 122 3.91 14.75 1.45
N ALA A 123 2.86 14.70 2.26
CA ALA A 123 2.81 13.81 3.41
C ALA A 123 2.84 12.34 2.97
N PHE A 124 2.14 12.02 1.88
CA PHE A 124 2.13 10.67 1.33
C PHE A 124 3.53 10.25 0.88
N LEU A 125 4.21 11.09 0.11
CA LEU A 125 5.55 10.78 -0.38
C LEU A 125 6.56 10.63 0.76
N LYS A 126 6.44 11.48 1.79
CA LYS A 126 7.29 11.33 2.98
C LYS A 126 7.08 10.00 3.66
N LYS A 127 5.82 9.58 3.80
CA LYS A 127 5.50 8.32 4.44
C LYS A 127 6.04 7.14 3.63
N VAL A 128 5.86 7.16 2.32
CA VAL A 128 6.37 6.12 1.43
C VAL A 128 7.90 6.02 1.56
N ASN A 129 8.59 7.14 1.48
CA ASN A 129 10.03 7.14 1.61
C ASN A 129 10.50 6.65 2.98
N ALA A 130 9.80 7.05 4.04
CA ALA A 130 10.15 6.60 5.39
C ALA A 130 10.01 5.09 5.53
N VAL A 131 8.93 4.53 5.02
CA VAL A 131 8.68 3.07 5.09
C VAL A 131 9.73 2.31 4.30
N LEU A 132 10.15 2.85 3.15
CA LEU A 132 11.14 2.20 2.30
C LEU A 132 12.59 2.52 2.71
N GLY A 133 12.77 3.32 3.75
CA GLY A 133 14.11 3.68 4.24
C GLY A 133 14.84 4.64 3.32
N ARG A 134 14.10 5.45 2.53
CA ARG A 134 14.70 6.41 1.61
C ARG A 134 14.66 7.82 2.19
N ILE A 135 15.67 8.60 1.85
CA ILE A 135 15.72 10.01 2.24
C ILE A 135 14.88 10.81 1.26
N VAL A 136 13.97 11.65 1.78
CA VAL A 136 13.12 12.49 0.95
C VAL A 136 14.00 13.41 0.10
N GLY A 137 13.73 13.44 -1.21
CA GLY A 137 14.52 14.25 -2.14
C GLY A 137 15.74 13.56 -2.70
N GLU A 138 16.03 12.34 -2.24
CA GLU A 138 17.13 11.56 -2.79
C GLU A 138 16.81 11.09 -4.20
N ALA A 139 17.76 11.18 -5.09
CA ALA A 139 17.56 10.71 -6.45
C ALA A 139 17.37 9.21 -6.48
N PRO A 140 16.43 8.72 -7.30
CA PRO A 140 16.19 7.29 -7.39
C PRO A 140 17.35 6.53 -8.03
#